data_1b6ba7b6d37966c8dbcb740a1601ea62
#
_entry.id   1b6ba7b6d37966c8dbcb740a1601ea62
#
_cell.length_a   1.000
_cell.length_b   1.000
_cell.length_c   1.000
_cell.angle_alpha   90.00
_cell.angle_beta   90.00
_cell.angle_gamma   90.00
#
_symmetry.space_group_name_H-M   'P 1'
#
loop_
_entity.id
_entity.type
_entity.pdbx_description
1 polymer ?
#
loop_
_entity_poly.entity_id
_entity_poly.type
_entity_poly.pdbx_seq_one_letter_code
_entity_poly.pdbx_strand_id
1 'polypeptide(L)'
;ERGVAAGVRRIEALTSEGLMNYYAEMERLLKEAAQLIKATPENLAEKITHLQAENKSLKGEVESLKSKMAQSAAGDILDQVKEVKGVKLLAAQLDGVDMNGLRDLGDQLKEKLGDGVVVLASVKDGKVSLMATATDEAQKKGAHAGNLIKAVAAIVGGGGGGRPNMAQAGGKNPAKAQEAVDAAAGILEGQIK
;
A
#
# COMPACT_ATOMS: atom_id res chain seq x y z
N GLU A 1 -31.95 -19.08 26.11
CA GLU A 1 -31.03 -19.57 27.13
C GLU A 1 -29.59 -19.29 26.75
N ARG A 2 -28.79 -18.76 27.66
CA ARG A 2 -27.35 -18.57 27.45
C ARG A 2 -26.56 -18.77 28.75
N GLY A 3 -25.34 -19.24 28.67
CA GLY A 3 -24.41 -19.30 29.79
C GLY A 3 -23.96 -17.87 30.17
N VAL A 4 -23.92 -17.55 31.46
CA VAL A 4 -23.51 -16.25 32.02
C VAL A 4 -22.21 -16.37 32.81
N ALA A 5 -22.02 -17.53 33.48
CA ALA A 5 -20.83 -17.91 34.21
C ALA A 5 -20.72 -19.43 34.29
N ALA A 6 -19.62 -19.96 34.82
CA ALA A 6 -19.44 -21.39 35.02
C ALA A 6 -20.57 -21.92 35.94
N GLY A 7 -21.35 -22.88 35.42
CA GLY A 7 -22.46 -23.47 36.13
C GLY A 7 -23.74 -22.60 36.27
N VAL A 8 -23.76 -21.37 35.70
CA VAL A 8 -24.91 -20.47 35.75
C VAL A 8 -25.47 -20.26 34.33
N ARG A 9 -26.76 -20.60 34.17
CA ARG A 9 -27.53 -20.44 32.93
C ARG A 9 -28.65 -19.43 33.14
N ARG A 10 -28.81 -18.51 32.20
CA ARG A 10 -29.89 -17.53 32.20
C ARG A 10 -30.95 -17.94 31.20
N ILE A 11 -32.17 -17.97 31.63
CA ILE A 11 -33.36 -18.16 30.78
C ILE A 11 -34.17 -16.87 30.81
N GLU A 12 -34.45 -16.35 29.64
CA GLU A 12 -35.36 -15.23 29.44
C GLU A 12 -36.59 -15.75 28.69
N ALA A 13 -37.78 -15.45 29.18
CA ALA A 13 -39.03 -15.80 28.55
C ALA A 13 -39.89 -14.55 28.37
N LEU A 14 -40.42 -14.39 27.16
CA LEU A 14 -41.36 -13.34 26.81
C LEU A 14 -42.73 -13.97 26.57
N THR A 15 -43.80 -13.36 27.09
CA THR A 15 -45.17 -13.82 26.90
C THR A 15 -46.04 -12.67 26.41
N SER A 16 -47.19 -13.02 25.76
CA SER A 16 -48.20 -12.06 25.33
C SER A 16 -47.64 -10.81 24.63
N GLU A 17 -47.91 -9.64 25.15
CA GLU A 17 -47.52 -8.35 24.61
C GLU A 17 -45.99 -8.18 24.49
N GLY A 18 -45.23 -8.68 25.47
CA GLY A 18 -43.78 -8.65 25.42
C GLY A 18 -43.18 -9.42 24.24
N LEU A 19 -43.80 -10.55 23.88
CA LEU A 19 -43.39 -11.33 22.71
C LEU A 19 -43.72 -10.60 21.40
N MET A 20 -44.90 -10.01 21.31
CA MET A 20 -45.33 -9.25 20.12
C MET A 20 -44.41 -8.04 19.90
N ASN A 21 -44.10 -7.30 20.94
CA ASN A 21 -43.19 -6.15 20.87
C ASN A 21 -41.76 -6.58 20.44
N TYR A 22 -41.27 -7.71 20.92
CA TYR A 22 -39.99 -8.27 20.51
C TYR A 22 -39.97 -8.60 19.01
N TYR A 23 -41.02 -9.26 18.49
CA TYR A 23 -41.09 -9.56 17.06
C TYR A 23 -41.23 -8.31 16.20
N ALA A 24 -42.02 -7.34 16.62
CA ALA A 24 -42.16 -6.06 15.91
C ALA A 24 -40.83 -5.32 15.81
N GLU A 25 -40.04 -5.32 16.89
CA GLU A 25 -38.73 -4.72 16.89
C GLU A 25 -37.72 -5.46 15.98
N MET A 26 -37.71 -6.80 15.99
CA MET A 26 -36.89 -7.60 15.09
C MET A 26 -37.24 -7.38 13.63
N GLU A 27 -38.55 -7.33 13.32
CA GLU A 27 -39.03 -7.04 11.98
C GLU A 27 -38.59 -5.63 11.52
N ARG A 28 -38.70 -4.64 12.40
CA ARG A 28 -38.24 -3.27 12.13
C ARG A 28 -36.78 -3.22 11.80
N LEU A 29 -35.90 -3.82 12.62
CA LEU A 29 -34.45 -3.88 12.39
C LEU A 29 -34.08 -4.60 11.09
N LEU A 30 -34.79 -5.69 10.79
CA LEU A 30 -34.58 -6.42 9.55
C LEU A 30 -34.96 -5.61 8.32
N LYS A 31 -36.07 -4.89 8.36
CA LYS A 31 -36.51 -3.97 7.31
C LYS A 31 -35.53 -2.82 7.11
N GLU A 32 -35.07 -2.22 8.20
CA GLU A 32 -34.06 -1.17 8.16
C GLU A 32 -32.75 -1.67 7.54
N ALA A 33 -32.25 -2.83 7.95
CA ALA A 33 -31.05 -3.43 7.38
C ALA A 33 -31.20 -3.71 5.87
N ALA A 34 -32.35 -4.23 5.46
CA ALA A 34 -32.66 -4.48 4.05
C ALA A 34 -32.69 -3.18 3.24
N GLN A 35 -33.28 -2.10 3.75
CA GLN A 35 -33.34 -0.80 3.07
C GLN A 35 -31.98 -0.21 2.82
N LEU A 36 -30.99 -0.35 3.73
CA LEU A 36 -29.63 0.17 3.57
C LEU A 36 -28.95 -0.36 2.30
N ILE A 37 -29.27 -1.57 1.90
CA ILE A 37 -28.71 -2.20 0.70
C ILE A 37 -29.70 -2.34 -0.46
N LYS A 38 -30.85 -1.63 -0.38
CA LYS A 38 -31.93 -1.67 -1.37
C LYS A 38 -32.42 -3.11 -1.61
N ALA A 39 -32.66 -3.85 -0.55
CA ALA A 39 -33.17 -5.21 -0.54
C ALA A 39 -34.51 -5.29 0.20
N THR A 40 -35.16 -6.46 0.14
CA THR A 40 -36.25 -6.83 1.03
C THR A 40 -35.74 -7.81 2.10
N PRO A 41 -36.46 -7.99 3.23
CA PRO A 41 -36.09 -8.98 4.24
C PRO A 41 -35.83 -10.37 3.68
N GLU A 42 -36.63 -10.78 2.70
CA GLU A 42 -36.57 -12.13 2.10
C GLU A 42 -35.33 -12.37 1.25
N ASN A 43 -34.85 -11.33 0.55
CA ASN A 43 -33.68 -11.44 -0.33
C ASN A 43 -32.41 -10.81 0.28
N LEU A 44 -32.46 -10.39 1.54
CA LEU A 44 -31.35 -9.70 2.22
C LEU A 44 -30.04 -10.50 2.18
N ALA A 45 -30.11 -11.80 2.50
CA ALA A 45 -28.92 -12.67 2.53
C ALA A 45 -28.30 -12.83 1.14
N GLU A 46 -29.11 -13.00 0.11
CA GLU A 46 -28.66 -13.10 -1.29
C GLU A 46 -27.99 -11.79 -1.74
N LYS A 47 -28.60 -10.66 -1.41
CA LYS A 47 -28.08 -9.34 -1.75
C LYS A 47 -26.74 -9.06 -1.07
N ILE A 48 -26.58 -9.41 0.19
CA ILE A 48 -25.31 -9.30 0.93
C ILE A 48 -24.24 -10.17 0.27
N THR A 49 -24.57 -11.42 -0.07
CA THR A 49 -23.63 -12.33 -0.75
C THR A 49 -23.18 -11.77 -2.08
N HIS A 50 -24.09 -11.22 -2.87
CA HIS A 50 -23.77 -10.57 -4.15
C HIS A 50 -22.83 -9.36 -3.94
N LEU A 51 -23.16 -8.47 -2.99
CA LEU A 51 -22.31 -7.29 -2.69
C LEU A 51 -20.92 -7.69 -2.19
N GLN A 52 -20.81 -8.76 -1.43
CA GLN A 52 -19.50 -9.28 -1.00
C GLN A 52 -18.67 -9.80 -2.19
N ALA A 53 -19.31 -10.53 -3.11
CA ALA A 53 -18.67 -11.04 -4.32
C ALA A 53 -18.22 -9.88 -5.23
N GLU A 54 -19.09 -8.88 -5.45
CA GLU A 54 -18.76 -7.69 -6.23
C GLU A 54 -17.60 -6.90 -5.60
N ASN A 55 -17.62 -6.68 -4.29
CA ASN A 55 -16.53 -6.01 -3.58
C ASN A 55 -15.20 -6.75 -3.72
N LYS A 56 -15.23 -8.09 -3.65
CA LYS A 56 -14.03 -8.92 -3.88
C LYS A 56 -13.52 -8.79 -5.32
N SER A 57 -14.41 -8.81 -6.30
CA SER A 57 -14.06 -8.63 -7.73
C SER A 57 -13.45 -7.25 -7.97
N LEU A 58 -14.10 -6.19 -7.49
CA LEU A 58 -13.60 -4.82 -7.63
C LEU A 58 -12.23 -4.63 -6.98
N LYS A 59 -12.00 -5.21 -5.81
CA LYS A 59 -10.67 -5.21 -5.18
C LYS A 59 -9.61 -5.89 -6.06
N GLY A 60 -9.95 -7.01 -6.68
CA GLY A 60 -9.07 -7.71 -7.62
C GLY A 60 -8.77 -6.89 -8.87
N GLU A 61 -9.79 -6.22 -9.44
CA GLU A 61 -9.60 -5.33 -10.59
C GLU A 61 -8.70 -4.14 -10.27
N VAL A 62 -8.92 -3.50 -9.13
CA VAL A 62 -8.07 -2.39 -8.66
C VAL A 62 -6.62 -2.83 -8.52
N GLU A 63 -6.37 -4.01 -7.96
CA GLU A 63 -5.01 -4.54 -7.81
C GLU A 63 -4.37 -4.85 -9.17
N SER A 64 -5.14 -5.45 -10.08
CA SER A 64 -4.69 -5.73 -11.45
C SER A 64 -4.37 -4.44 -12.22
N LEU A 65 -5.23 -3.42 -12.11
CA LEU A 65 -4.99 -2.12 -12.76
C LEU A 65 -3.75 -1.42 -12.21
N LYS A 66 -3.56 -1.43 -10.89
CA LYS A 66 -2.34 -0.89 -10.26
C LYS A 66 -1.08 -1.59 -10.76
N SER A 67 -1.11 -2.92 -10.85
CA SER A 67 0.00 -3.72 -11.39
C SER A 67 0.31 -3.36 -12.85
N LYS A 68 -0.71 -3.23 -13.70
CA LYS A 68 -0.54 -2.81 -15.10
C LYS A 68 0.02 -1.40 -15.22
N MET A 69 -0.44 -0.46 -14.40
CA MET A 69 0.11 0.91 -14.37
C MET A 69 1.58 0.91 -13.94
N ALA A 70 1.93 0.13 -12.92
CA ALA A 70 3.32 -0.01 -12.49
C ALA A 70 4.20 -0.64 -13.58
N GLN A 71 3.71 -1.65 -14.32
CA GLN A 71 4.44 -2.26 -15.43
C GLN A 71 4.64 -1.30 -16.61
N SER A 72 3.62 -0.49 -16.95
CA SER A 72 3.73 0.52 -18.00
C SER A 72 4.75 1.60 -17.62
N ALA A 73 4.69 2.10 -16.39
CA ALA A 73 5.66 3.05 -15.87
C ALA A 73 7.09 2.49 -15.85
N ALA A 74 7.25 1.17 -15.60
CA ALA A 74 8.58 0.53 -15.58
C ALA A 74 9.30 0.57 -16.93
N GLY A 75 8.58 0.58 -18.06
CA GLY A 75 9.17 0.70 -19.39
C GLY A 75 9.85 2.07 -19.60
N ASP A 76 9.10 3.13 -19.36
CA ASP A 76 9.55 4.51 -19.54
C ASP A 76 10.65 4.91 -18.53
N ILE A 77 10.67 4.26 -17.37
CA ILE A 77 11.64 4.53 -16.29
C ILE A 77 13.00 3.91 -16.61
N LEU A 78 13.06 2.75 -17.27
CA LEU A 78 14.34 2.11 -17.63
C LEU A 78 15.18 2.95 -18.59
N ASP A 79 14.55 3.82 -19.38
CA ASP A 79 15.26 4.75 -20.25
C ASP A 79 15.96 5.89 -19.48
N GLN A 80 15.67 6.06 -18.19
CA GLN A 80 16.25 7.08 -17.32
C GLN A 80 17.46 6.61 -16.51
N VAL A 81 17.99 5.44 -16.81
CA VAL A 81 19.19 4.90 -16.12
C VAL A 81 20.39 5.82 -16.32
N LYS A 82 21.01 6.21 -15.22
CA LYS A 82 22.26 6.97 -15.18
C LYS A 82 23.38 6.10 -14.63
N GLU A 83 24.58 6.31 -15.06
CA GLU A 83 25.76 5.66 -14.49
C GLU A 83 26.46 6.63 -13.52
N VAL A 84 26.72 6.17 -12.31
CA VAL A 84 27.39 6.92 -11.23
C VAL A 84 28.59 6.10 -10.77
N LYS A 85 29.81 6.51 -11.10
CA LYS A 85 31.07 5.81 -10.77
C LYS A 85 31.02 4.28 -11.02
N GLY A 86 30.50 3.88 -12.19
CA GLY A 86 30.42 2.47 -12.58
C GLY A 86 29.30 1.67 -11.87
N VAL A 87 28.33 2.34 -11.25
CA VAL A 87 27.10 1.77 -10.71
C VAL A 87 25.91 2.39 -11.44
N LYS A 88 25.02 1.56 -11.97
CA LYS A 88 23.80 2.05 -12.58
C LYS A 88 22.83 2.55 -11.52
N LEU A 89 22.31 3.74 -11.69
CA LEU A 89 21.27 4.34 -10.88
C LEU A 89 20.02 4.55 -11.71
N LEU A 90 18.93 4.02 -11.23
CA LEU A 90 17.60 4.33 -11.74
C LEU A 90 16.86 5.09 -10.65
N ALA A 91 16.53 6.35 -10.91
CA ALA A 91 15.82 7.21 -9.99
C ALA A 91 14.59 7.79 -10.68
N ALA A 92 13.39 7.57 -10.14
CA ALA A 92 12.13 8.01 -10.75
C ALA A 92 11.08 8.41 -9.73
N GLN A 93 10.24 9.39 -10.11
CA GLN A 93 9.02 9.73 -9.41
C GLN A 93 7.83 9.08 -10.11
N LEU A 94 6.89 8.60 -9.30
CA LEU A 94 5.63 8.00 -9.70
C LEU A 94 4.48 8.68 -8.97
N ASP A 95 3.29 8.63 -9.52
CA ASP A 95 2.10 9.19 -8.86
C ASP A 95 1.12 8.07 -8.48
N GLY A 96 0.53 8.19 -7.29
CA GLY A 96 -0.56 7.32 -6.85
C GLY A 96 -0.18 5.90 -6.43
N VAL A 97 1.10 5.52 -6.51
CA VAL A 97 1.58 4.20 -6.11
C VAL A 97 1.77 4.16 -4.58
N ASP A 98 1.23 3.14 -3.93
CA ASP A 98 1.47 2.94 -2.51
C ASP A 98 2.81 2.24 -2.22
N MET A 99 3.17 2.11 -0.94
CA MET A 99 4.45 1.53 -0.53
C MET A 99 4.64 0.08 -1.01
N ASN A 100 3.57 -0.71 -1.07
CA ASN A 100 3.64 -2.09 -1.56
C ASN A 100 3.90 -2.11 -3.07
N GLY A 101 3.18 -1.29 -3.82
CA GLY A 101 3.41 -1.13 -5.25
C GLY A 101 4.81 -0.61 -5.58
N LEU A 102 5.36 0.33 -4.78
CA LEU A 102 6.75 0.78 -4.92
C LEU A 102 7.76 -0.36 -4.68
N ARG A 103 7.47 -1.24 -3.74
CA ARG A 103 8.32 -2.40 -3.43
C ARG A 103 8.36 -3.38 -4.59
N ASP A 104 7.18 -3.77 -5.07
CA ASP A 104 7.04 -4.72 -6.19
C ASP A 104 7.70 -4.16 -7.45
N LEU A 105 7.51 -2.87 -7.73
CA LEU A 105 8.13 -2.20 -8.85
C LEU A 105 9.65 -2.10 -8.69
N GLY A 106 10.13 -1.77 -7.49
CA GLY A 106 11.56 -1.69 -7.19
C GLY A 106 12.27 -3.03 -7.37
N ASP A 107 11.66 -4.14 -6.97
CA ASP A 107 12.21 -5.47 -7.18
C ASP A 107 12.23 -5.84 -8.67
N GLN A 108 11.17 -5.55 -9.42
CA GLN A 108 11.13 -5.76 -10.88
C GLN A 108 12.18 -4.92 -11.62
N LEU A 109 12.31 -3.65 -11.26
CA LEU A 109 13.30 -2.75 -11.88
C LEU A 109 14.72 -3.17 -11.53
N LYS A 110 14.97 -3.63 -10.31
CA LYS A 110 16.27 -4.18 -9.91
C LYS A 110 16.66 -5.40 -10.75
N GLU A 111 15.73 -6.33 -10.98
CA GLU A 111 15.95 -7.50 -11.84
C GLU A 111 16.28 -7.09 -13.28
N LYS A 112 15.52 -6.14 -13.85
CA LYS A 112 15.71 -5.65 -15.21
C LYS A 112 17.02 -4.84 -15.37
N LEU A 113 17.40 -4.07 -14.34
CA LEU A 113 18.61 -3.28 -14.33
C LEU A 113 19.87 -4.16 -14.30
N GLY A 114 19.75 -5.36 -13.72
CA GLY A 114 20.82 -6.32 -13.52
C GLY A 114 21.69 -5.93 -12.34
N ASP A 115 22.62 -4.98 -12.49
CA ASP A 115 23.46 -4.46 -11.41
C ASP A 115 23.25 -2.97 -11.22
N GLY A 116 22.95 -2.51 -9.99
CA GLY A 116 22.75 -1.10 -9.71
C GLY A 116 21.89 -0.80 -8.48
N VAL A 117 21.44 0.44 -8.45
CA VAL A 117 20.60 1.01 -7.40
C VAL A 117 19.33 1.55 -8.03
N VAL A 118 18.18 1.28 -7.40
CA VAL A 118 16.88 1.84 -7.78
C VAL A 118 16.39 2.72 -6.65
N VAL A 119 15.96 3.94 -6.97
CA VAL A 119 15.33 4.89 -6.03
C VAL A 119 13.99 5.31 -6.62
N LEU A 120 12.93 5.05 -5.90
CA LEU A 120 11.58 5.40 -6.32
C LEU A 120 10.94 6.33 -5.30
N ALA A 121 10.26 7.35 -5.80
CA ALA A 121 9.39 8.22 -5.02
C ALA A 121 7.95 8.09 -5.55
N SER A 122 6.97 8.15 -4.66
CA SER A 122 5.57 8.27 -5.06
C SER A 122 4.86 9.29 -4.20
N VAL A 123 4.00 10.08 -4.86
CA VAL A 123 3.11 11.03 -4.20
C VAL A 123 1.70 10.48 -4.22
N LYS A 124 1.12 10.32 -3.02
CA LYS A 124 -0.27 9.86 -2.85
C LYS A 124 -0.90 10.53 -1.63
N ASP A 125 -2.10 11.04 -1.79
CA ASP A 125 -2.89 11.69 -0.71
C ASP A 125 -2.08 12.76 0.07
N GLY A 126 -1.27 13.54 -0.66
CA GLY A 126 -0.43 14.60 -0.08
C GLY A 126 0.77 14.11 0.74
N LYS A 127 1.09 12.82 0.67
CA LYS A 127 2.24 12.20 1.34
C LYS A 127 3.23 11.67 0.30
N VAL A 128 4.50 11.69 0.65
CA VAL A 128 5.57 11.09 -0.16
C VAL A 128 5.95 9.75 0.43
N SER A 129 5.97 8.73 -0.40
CA SER A 129 6.56 7.42 -0.11
C SER A 129 7.85 7.28 -0.89
N LEU A 130 8.91 6.83 -0.25
CA LEU A 130 10.23 6.65 -0.83
C LEU A 130 10.72 5.23 -0.63
N MET A 131 11.37 4.67 -1.63
CA MET A 131 11.97 3.35 -1.58
C MET A 131 13.30 3.36 -2.29
N ALA A 132 14.28 2.68 -1.73
CA ALA A 132 15.54 2.41 -2.40
C ALA A 132 15.90 0.94 -2.28
N THR A 133 16.49 0.39 -3.35
CA THR A 133 17.06 -0.96 -3.35
C THR A 133 18.41 -0.94 -4.06
N ALA A 134 19.34 -1.78 -3.60
CA ALA A 134 20.66 -1.94 -4.18
C ALA A 134 20.98 -3.43 -4.35
N THR A 135 21.59 -3.77 -5.48
CA THR A 135 22.10 -5.12 -5.74
C THR A 135 23.36 -5.40 -4.90
N ASP A 136 23.71 -6.66 -4.75
CA ASP A 136 24.87 -7.06 -3.96
C ASP A 136 26.18 -6.51 -4.55
N GLU A 137 26.27 -6.44 -5.88
CA GLU A 137 27.44 -5.86 -6.57
C GLU A 137 27.53 -4.35 -6.33
N ALA A 138 26.41 -3.62 -6.39
CA ALA A 138 26.40 -2.20 -6.05
C ALA A 138 26.78 -1.96 -4.57
N GLN A 139 26.36 -2.81 -3.66
CA GLN A 139 26.74 -2.75 -2.24
C GLN A 139 28.24 -2.98 -2.03
N LYS A 140 28.86 -3.90 -2.75
CA LYS A 140 30.31 -4.13 -2.72
C LYS A 140 31.10 -2.89 -3.16
N LYS A 141 30.55 -2.08 -4.06
CA LYS A 141 31.11 -0.80 -4.52
C LYS A 141 30.85 0.36 -3.55
N GLY A 142 30.09 0.12 -2.47
CA GLY A 142 29.81 1.10 -1.41
C GLY A 142 28.41 1.64 -1.37
N ALA A 143 27.53 1.25 -2.30
CA ALA A 143 26.12 1.67 -2.28
C ALA A 143 25.38 1.10 -1.06
N HIS A 144 24.63 1.94 -0.37
CA HIS A 144 23.87 1.56 0.82
C HIS A 144 22.47 2.17 0.77
N ALA A 145 21.46 1.37 0.44
CA ALA A 145 20.08 1.83 0.28
C ALA A 145 19.55 2.56 1.52
N GLY A 146 19.89 2.11 2.73
CA GLY A 146 19.47 2.75 3.99
C GLY A 146 20.01 4.16 4.17
N ASN A 147 21.26 4.39 3.85
CA ASN A 147 21.89 5.72 3.94
C ASN A 147 21.39 6.64 2.82
N LEU A 148 21.24 6.09 1.61
CA LEU A 148 20.73 6.81 0.45
C LEU A 148 19.30 7.31 0.72
N ILE A 149 18.41 6.42 1.14
CA ILE A 149 17.00 6.79 1.37
C ILE A 149 16.84 7.77 2.55
N LYS A 150 17.70 7.69 3.57
CA LYS A 150 17.70 8.62 4.69
C LYS A 150 18.03 10.04 4.25
N ALA A 151 19.02 10.20 3.38
CA ALA A 151 19.40 11.50 2.84
C ALA A 151 18.33 12.06 1.88
N VAL A 152 17.79 11.22 1.00
CA VAL A 152 16.68 11.57 0.10
C VAL A 152 15.43 11.98 0.87
N ALA A 153 15.09 11.26 1.94
CA ALA A 153 13.91 11.55 2.76
C ALA A 153 13.99 12.89 3.51
N ALA A 154 15.20 13.33 3.88
CA ALA A 154 15.39 14.62 4.51
C ALA A 154 14.94 15.78 3.61
N ILE A 155 15.10 15.67 2.29
CA ILE A 155 14.70 16.69 1.31
C ILE A 155 13.18 16.88 1.29
N VAL A 156 12.42 15.81 1.45
CA VAL A 156 10.94 15.83 1.49
C VAL A 156 10.39 16.04 2.90
N GLY A 157 11.22 16.48 3.85
CA GLY A 157 10.82 16.72 5.24
C GLY A 157 10.33 15.46 5.93
N GLY A 158 10.98 14.34 5.66
CA GLY A 158 10.63 13.04 6.16
C GLY A 158 11.77 12.29 6.83
N GLY A 159 11.57 11.00 7.03
CA GLY A 159 12.56 10.12 7.62
C GLY A 159 12.26 8.67 7.30
N GLY A 160 13.27 7.86 7.45
CA GLY A 160 13.19 6.44 7.21
C GLY A 160 14.57 5.82 7.26
N GLY A 161 14.69 4.61 6.76
CA GLY A 161 15.93 3.86 6.74
C GLY A 161 15.67 2.42 6.37
N GLY A 162 16.67 1.60 6.52
CA GLY A 162 16.58 0.18 6.21
C GLY A 162 17.95 -0.45 6.14
N ARG A 163 17.98 -1.59 5.50
CA ARG A 163 19.20 -2.38 5.29
C ARG A 163 19.98 -1.86 4.08
N PRO A 164 21.23 -2.31 3.87
CA PRO A 164 22.02 -1.93 2.69
C PRO A 164 21.35 -2.29 1.36
N ASN A 165 20.62 -3.40 1.33
CA ASN A 165 19.96 -3.92 0.12
C ASN A 165 18.57 -3.31 -0.15
N MET A 166 17.87 -2.85 0.89
CA MET A 166 16.52 -2.27 0.77
C MET A 166 16.20 -1.33 1.92
N ALA A 167 15.60 -0.19 1.61
CA ALA A 167 15.19 0.80 2.58
C ALA A 167 13.95 1.55 2.13
N GLN A 168 13.21 2.08 3.10
CA GLN A 168 11.97 2.81 2.89
C GLN A 168 11.92 4.05 3.78
N ALA A 169 11.23 5.07 3.28
CA ALA A 169 11.03 6.31 4.00
C ALA A 169 9.69 6.93 3.63
N GLY A 170 9.25 7.87 4.45
CA GLY A 170 8.11 8.73 4.17
C GLY A 170 8.49 10.18 4.23
N GLY A 171 7.74 11.05 3.55
CA GLY A 171 7.92 12.50 3.58
C GLY A 171 6.59 13.25 3.62
N LYS A 172 6.64 14.51 4.04
CA LYS A 172 5.46 15.37 4.20
C LYS A 172 5.36 16.45 3.12
N ASN A 173 6.37 16.60 2.27
CA ASN A 173 6.43 17.65 1.27
C ASN A 173 6.41 17.05 -0.16
N PRO A 174 5.24 16.86 -0.76
CA PRO A 174 5.12 16.30 -2.11
C PRO A 174 5.74 17.19 -3.20
N ALA A 175 5.78 18.51 -3.01
CA ALA A 175 6.37 19.42 -4.00
C ALA A 175 7.88 19.21 -4.19
N LYS A 176 8.55 18.57 -3.23
CA LYS A 176 9.98 18.27 -3.28
C LYS A 176 10.29 16.82 -3.67
N ALA A 177 9.29 16.05 -4.09
CA ALA A 177 9.50 14.65 -4.44
C ALA A 177 10.46 14.49 -5.64
N GLN A 178 10.31 15.32 -6.67
CA GLN A 178 11.19 15.31 -7.82
C GLN A 178 12.62 15.77 -7.45
N GLU A 179 12.77 16.84 -6.66
CA GLU A 179 14.06 17.32 -6.15
C GLU A 179 14.81 16.21 -5.40
N ALA A 180 14.07 15.43 -4.58
CA ALA A 180 14.62 14.33 -3.83
C ALA A 180 15.13 13.18 -4.73
N VAL A 181 14.40 12.88 -5.80
CA VAL A 181 14.79 11.88 -6.81
C VAL A 181 16.04 12.34 -7.55
N ASP A 182 16.07 13.60 -7.98
CA ASP A 182 17.21 14.17 -8.73
C ASP A 182 18.49 14.21 -7.88
N ALA A 183 18.36 14.46 -6.57
CA ALA A 183 19.48 14.45 -5.63
C ALA A 183 20.08 13.06 -5.38
N ALA A 184 19.37 11.98 -5.70
CA ALA A 184 19.82 10.61 -5.46
C ALA A 184 21.17 10.29 -6.11
N ALA A 185 21.44 10.84 -7.30
CA ALA A 185 22.70 10.64 -8.01
C ALA A 185 23.91 11.21 -7.23
N GLY A 186 23.83 12.46 -6.77
CA GLY A 186 24.90 13.09 -5.99
C GLY A 186 25.12 12.43 -4.63
N ILE A 187 24.04 11.98 -3.99
CA ILE A 187 24.12 11.25 -2.71
C ILE A 187 24.79 9.89 -2.91
N LEU A 188 24.42 9.16 -3.98
CA LEU A 188 25.03 7.87 -4.29
C LEU A 188 26.51 8.03 -4.65
N GLU A 189 26.87 9.07 -5.41
CA GLU A 189 28.27 9.38 -5.77
C GLU A 189 29.16 9.57 -4.53
N GLY A 190 28.62 10.17 -3.48
CA GLY A 190 29.30 10.32 -2.19
C GLY A 190 29.46 9.03 -1.40
N GLN A 191 28.72 7.98 -1.70
CA GLN A 191 28.81 6.66 -1.02
C GLN A 191 29.81 5.72 -1.72
N ILE A 192 29.88 5.81 -3.04
CA ILE A 192 30.73 4.93 -3.88
C ILE A 192 32.19 5.45 -3.81
N LYS A 193 33.08 4.50 -3.56
CA LYS A 193 34.51 4.74 -3.45
C LYS A 193 35.19 4.72 -4.81
#